data_ce03df1f9b23ae9d658a60c80fec23b8
#
_entry.id   ce03df1f9b23ae9d658a60c80fec23b8
#
_cell.length_a   1.000
_cell.length_b   1.000
_cell.length_c   1.000
_cell.angle_alpha   90.00
_cell.angle_beta   90.00
_cell.angle_gamma   90.00
#
_symmetry.space_group_name_H-M   'P 1'
#
loop_
_entity.id
_entity.type
_entity.pdbx_description
1 polymer ?
#
loop_
_entity_poly.entity_id
_entity_poly.type
_entity_poly.pdbx_seq_one_letter_code
_entity_poly.pdbx_strand_id
1 'polypeptide(L)'
;MDREQELAVIRRAYAKQIMADMETEDARVEAAFSEVRREHFLGDGPWQILRWSGGYRQTPSSDPVYLYSDDLVALDSARHVNNGQPSYHAMMIARAAVKPGDHVVHIGAGVGYYTAILAHLAGVGGKVTAIEFDETLAKRAYENLRHWALIRVIQGDGATVDFDAADVIYINAGATHPADRWVDGLKDGGRMIVPLTTNKGFMNNDPPEPIERRGAVFHIRRSGEDFSASWIGPIAIFPCENVRDPLSETALVTAFKRGGWERVTRLYRRSDIPDDRCWLRTPTCCLAYN
;
A
#
# COMPACT_ATOMS: atom_id res chain seq x y z
N MET A 1 30.14 11.05 -17.85
CA MET A 1 29.18 10.81 -16.76
C MET A 1 29.49 9.43 -16.21
N ASP A 2 29.70 9.30 -14.94
CA ASP A 2 29.89 7.99 -14.34
C ASP A 2 28.54 7.26 -14.21
N ARG A 3 28.59 5.95 -13.89
CA ARG A 3 27.39 5.10 -13.83
C ARG A 3 26.37 5.60 -12.79
N GLU A 4 26.81 6.12 -11.65
CA GLU A 4 25.91 6.63 -10.63
C GLU A 4 25.19 7.91 -11.09
N GLN A 5 25.88 8.80 -11.77
CA GLN A 5 25.28 9.98 -12.34
C GLN A 5 24.25 9.65 -13.43
N GLU A 6 24.52 8.64 -14.24
CA GLU A 6 23.57 8.13 -15.24
C GLU A 6 22.31 7.59 -14.57
N LEU A 7 22.44 6.71 -13.59
CA LEU A 7 21.29 6.17 -12.83
C LEU A 7 20.51 7.27 -12.08
N ALA A 8 21.19 8.28 -11.57
CA ALA A 8 20.51 9.42 -10.94
C ALA A 8 19.65 10.23 -11.93
N VAL A 9 20.09 10.36 -13.19
CA VAL A 9 19.26 10.98 -14.25
C VAL A 9 18.05 10.12 -14.57
N ILE A 10 18.27 8.81 -14.71
CA ILE A 10 17.20 7.84 -14.99
C ILE A 10 16.15 7.83 -13.86
N ARG A 11 16.58 7.78 -12.58
CA ARG A 11 15.68 7.85 -11.42
C ARG A 11 14.81 9.11 -11.41
N ARG A 12 15.39 10.28 -11.71
CA ARG A 12 14.61 11.52 -11.81
C ARG A 12 13.57 11.48 -12.93
N ALA A 13 13.94 10.93 -14.09
CA ALA A 13 13.00 10.77 -15.19
C ALA A 13 11.87 9.82 -14.84
N TYR A 14 12.21 8.67 -14.24
CA TYR A 14 11.25 7.70 -13.72
C TYR A 14 10.30 8.31 -12.68
N ALA A 15 10.82 9.04 -11.68
CA ALA A 15 9.98 9.68 -10.67
C ALA A 15 8.94 10.60 -11.30
N LYS A 16 9.33 11.42 -12.27
CA LYS A 16 8.40 12.30 -13.02
C LYS A 16 7.35 11.52 -13.79
N GLN A 17 7.73 10.43 -14.46
CA GLN A 17 6.81 9.62 -15.25
C GLN A 17 5.74 8.98 -14.38
N ILE A 18 6.13 8.31 -13.28
CA ILE A 18 5.16 7.64 -12.39
C ILE A 18 4.22 8.64 -11.68
N MET A 19 4.67 9.87 -11.42
CA MET A 19 3.79 10.92 -10.90
C MET A 19 2.79 11.39 -11.95
N ALA A 20 3.22 11.55 -13.19
CA ALA A 20 2.38 11.97 -14.31
C ALA A 20 1.33 10.91 -14.68
N ASP A 21 1.69 9.63 -14.65
CA ASP A 21 0.80 8.50 -14.98
C ASP A 21 -0.48 8.44 -14.11
N MET A 22 -0.40 8.96 -12.89
CA MET A 22 -1.53 9.01 -11.94
C MET A 22 -1.95 10.45 -11.62
N GLU A 23 -1.61 11.42 -12.47
CA GLU A 23 -1.95 12.84 -12.29
C GLU A 23 -1.68 13.34 -10.86
N THR A 24 -0.54 12.91 -10.29
CA THR A 24 -0.17 13.20 -8.90
C THR A 24 0.80 14.37 -8.85
N GLU A 25 0.45 15.40 -8.09
CA GLU A 25 1.28 16.59 -7.89
C GLU A 25 1.75 16.65 -6.42
N ASP A 26 2.91 16.07 -6.13
CA ASP A 26 3.61 16.17 -4.83
C ASP A 26 5.12 16.12 -5.03
N ALA A 27 5.76 17.28 -4.99
CA ALA A 27 7.21 17.39 -5.21
C ALA A 27 8.06 16.63 -4.18
N ARG A 28 7.54 16.40 -2.97
CA ARG A 28 8.24 15.62 -1.94
C ARG A 28 8.20 14.13 -2.25
N VAL A 29 7.06 13.64 -2.75
CA VAL A 29 6.92 12.25 -3.22
C VAL A 29 7.79 12.03 -4.46
N GLU A 30 7.77 12.95 -5.45
CA GLU A 30 8.67 12.88 -6.60
C GLU A 30 10.14 12.82 -6.17
N ALA A 31 10.56 13.69 -5.24
CA ALA A 31 11.93 13.69 -4.71
C ALA A 31 12.27 12.35 -4.04
N ALA A 32 11.39 11.80 -3.21
CA ALA A 32 11.61 10.52 -2.54
C ALA A 32 11.83 9.37 -3.55
N PHE A 33 11.00 9.27 -4.60
CA PHE A 33 11.19 8.27 -5.67
C PHE A 33 12.44 8.51 -6.51
N SER A 34 12.91 9.75 -6.64
CA SER A 34 14.15 10.05 -7.35
C SER A 34 15.42 9.77 -6.55
N GLU A 35 15.34 9.75 -5.21
CA GLU A 35 16.49 9.58 -4.32
C GLU A 35 16.63 8.16 -3.78
N VAL A 36 15.51 7.47 -3.47
CA VAL A 36 15.53 6.09 -2.98
C VAL A 36 15.82 5.12 -4.13
N ARG A 37 16.94 4.41 -4.04
CA ARG A 37 17.45 3.51 -5.06
C ARG A 37 16.70 2.19 -5.05
N ARG A 38 15.86 1.96 -6.07
CA ARG A 38 14.99 0.78 -6.17
C ARG A 38 15.80 -0.53 -6.22
N GLU A 39 16.95 -0.51 -6.88
CA GLU A 39 17.86 -1.65 -7.02
C GLU A 39 18.39 -2.19 -5.69
N HIS A 40 18.49 -1.35 -4.65
CA HIS A 40 18.95 -1.79 -3.34
C HIS A 40 17.96 -2.70 -2.60
N PHE A 41 16.73 -2.82 -3.10
CA PHE A 41 15.65 -3.59 -2.47
C PHE A 41 15.29 -4.87 -3.22
N LEU A 42 15.62 -4.97 -4.51
CA LEU A 42 15.11 -6.00 -5.40
C LEU A 42 16.10 -7.14 -5.69
N GLY A 43 17.30 -7.11 -5.06
CA GLY A 43 18.35 -8.11 -5.28
C GLY A 43 19.14 -7.87 -6.56
N ASP A 44 20.04 -8.79 -6.88
CA ASP A 44 21.11 -8.58 -7.87
C ASP A 44 20.65 -8.69 -9.34
N GLY A 45 19.41 -9.10 -9.61
CA GLY A 45 18.94 -9.33 -10.98
C GLY A 45 19.62 -10.54 -11.67
N PRO A 46 19.32 -10.81 -12.95
CA PRO A 46 18.25 -10.17 -13.71
C PRO A 46 16.87 -10.46 -13.12
N TRP A 47 15.97 -9.46 -13.20
CA TRP A 47 14.69 -9.46 -12.49
C TRP A 47 13.55 -9.99 -13.35
N GLN A 48 12.52 -10.55 -12.73
CA GLN A 48 11.30 -10.94 -13.40
C GLN A 48 10.29 -9.80 -13.30
N ILE A 49 9.87 -9.27 -14.44
CA ILE A 49 8.93 -8.18 -14.58
C ILE A 49 7.63 -8.70 -15.17
N LEU A 50 6.49 -8.34 -14.55
CA LEU A 50 5.17 -8.73 -15.03
C LEU A 50 4.83 -7.94 -16.30
N ARG A 51 4.52 -8.67 -17.36
CA ARG A 51 4.01 -8.11 -18.62
C ARG A 51 2.55 -8.51 -18.79
N TRP A 52 1.69 -7.54 -18.99
CA TRP A 52 0.24 -7.74 -19.09
C TRP A 52 -0.17 -8.76 -20.17
N SER A 53 0.62 -8.89 -21.22
CA SER A 53 0.36 -9.81 -22.34
C SER A 53 1.03 -11.18 -22.24
N GLY A 54 1.72 -11.53 -21.13
CA GLY A 54 2.50 -12.76 -21.14
C GLY A 54 3.15 -13.19 -19.82
N GLY A 55 2.65 -12.71 -18.68
CA GLY A 55 3.18 -13.08 -17.37
C GLY A 55 4.57 -12.51 -17.08
N TYR A 56 5.31 -13.15 -16.15
CA TYR A 56 6.64 -12.70 -15.78
C TYR A 56 7.68 -13.00 -16.86
N ARG A 57 8.48 -12.01 -17.19
CA ARG A 57 9.63 -12.13 -18.10
C ARG A 57 10.88 -11.57 -17.46
N GLN A 58 12.00 -12.26 -17.67
CA GLN A 58 13.30 -11.85 -17.17
C GLN A 58 13.81 -10.62 -17.92
N THR A 59 14.45 -9.67 -17.20
CA THR A 59 15.16 -8.55 -17.82
C THR A 59 16.36 -9.05 -18.62
N PRO A 60 16.79 -8.35 -19.69
CA PRO A 60 17.92 -8.77 -20.53
C PRO A 60 19.24 -8.90 -19.79
N SER A 61 19.42 -8.16 -18.70
CA SER A 61 20.61 -8.21 -17.84
C SER A 61 20.27 -7.70 -16.43
N SER A 62 21.28 -7.70 -15.55
CA SER A 62 21.22 -7.09 -14.21
C SER A 62 21.46 -5.57 -14.21
N ASP A 63 21.24 -4.89 -15.34
CA ASP A 63 21.35 -3.44 -15.39
C ASP A 63 20.18 -2.77 -14.65
N PRO A 64 20.41 -1.96 -13.58
CA PRO A 64 19.35 -1.32 -12.81
C PRO A 64 18.41 -0.43 -13.63
N VAL A 65 18.78 -0.02 -14.83
CA VAL A 65 17.90 0.76 -15.72
C VAL A 65 16.54 0.08 -15.95
N TYR A 66 16.51 -1.26 -15.97
CA TYR A 66 15.28 -2.04 -16.17
C TYR A 66 14.32 -1.99 -14.98
N LEU A 67 14.77 -1.51 -13.83
CA LEU A 67 13.91 -1.33 -12.64
C LEU A 67 13.20 0.02 -12.63
N TYR A 68 13.67 0.99 -13.42
CA TYR A 68 13.14 2.35 -13.44
C TYR A 68 12.03 2.51 -14.49
N SER A 69 11.01 1.68 -14.34
CA SER A 69 9.76 1.66 -15.11
C SER A 69 8.58 1.47 -14.17
N ASP A 70 7.37 1.73 -14.64
CA ASP A 70 6.13 1.52 -13.86
C ASP A 70 5.68 0.05 -13.82
N ASP A 71 6.63 -0.85 -13.93
CA ASP A 71 6.39 -2.30 -13.97
C ASP A 71 6.41 -2.94 -12.57
N LEU A 72 5.64 -4.02 -12.42
CA LEU A 72 5.66 -4.87 -11.23
C LEU A 72 6.84 -5.85 -11.31
N VAL A 73 7.77 -5.71 -10.36
CA VAL A 73 8.94 -6.59 -10.24
C VAL A 73 8.63 -7.71 -9.24
N ALA A 74 8.84 -8.96 -9.64
CA ALA A 74 8.60 -10.10 -8.77
C ALA A 74 9.55 -10.10 -7.56
N LEU A 75 8.99 -10.33 -6.39
CA LEU A 75 9.70 -10.68 -5.16
C LEU A 75 9.76 -12.20 -4.97
N ASP A 76 8.68 -12.87 -5.37
CA ASP A 76 8.52 -14.31 -5.49
C ASP A 76 7.54 -14.60 -6.65
N SER A 77 8.08 -14.95 -7.82
CA SER A 77 7.28 -15.17 -9.02
C SER A 77 6.41 -16.42 -8.94
N ALA A 78 6.82 -17.43 -8.18
CA ALA A 78 6.06 -18.67 -8.01
C ALA A 78 4.76 -18.43 -7.22
N ARG A 79 4.81 -17.52 -6.26
CA ARG A 79 3.64 -17.08 -5.47
C ARG A 79 2.96 -15.84 -6.04
N HIS A 80 3.43 -15.33 -7.18
CA HIS A 80 2.99 -14.07 -7.80
C HIS A 80 3.16 -12.83 -6.92
N VAL A 81 3.97 -12.90 -5.86
CA VAL A 81 4.27 -11.76 -5.00
C VAL A 81 5.21 -10.80 -5.73
N ASN A 82 4.86 -9.54 -5.78
CA ASN A 82 5.61 -8.51 -6.48
C ASN A 82 5.70 -7.21 -5.66
N ASN A 83 6.52 -6.27 -6.14
CA ASN A 83 6.78 -5.02 -5.45
C ASN A 83 5.67 -3.95 -5.63
N GLY A 84 4.56 -4.27 -6.29
CA GLY A 84 3.51 -3.32 -6.61
C GLY A 84 3.87 -2.34 -7.72
N GLN A 85 2.87 -1.65 -8.26
CA GLN A 85 3.00 -0.67 -9.33
C GLN A 85 3.46 0.69 -8.77
N PRO A 86 4.62 1.21 -9.20
CA PRO A 86 5.19 2.44 -8.63
C PRO A 86 4.31 3.68 -8.73
N SER A 87 3.67 3.92 -9.87
CA SER A 87 2.77 5.07 -10.05
C SER A 87 1.59 5.03 -9.08
N TYR A 88 1.01 3.83 -8.89
CA TYR A 88 -0.11 3.65 -7.97
C TYR A 88 0.32 3.87 -6.51
N HIS A 89 1.50 3.38 -6.13
CA HIS A 89 2.09 3.66 -4.81
C HIS A 89 2.41 5.13 -4.62
N ALA A 90 2.93 5.83 -5.65
CA ALA A 90 3.22 7.26 -5.58
C ALA A 90 1.93 8.06 -5.28
N MET A 91 0.85 7.76 -5.98
CA MET A 91 -0.47 8.36 -5.75
C MET A 91 -1.00 8.07 -4.34
N MET A 92 -0.97 6.81 -3.88
CA MET A 92 -1.43 6.44 -2.54
C MET A 92 -0.58 7.11 -1.43
N ILE A 93 0.74 7.18 -1.60
CA ILE A 93 1.67 7.83 -0.64
C ILE A 93 1.44 9.35 -0.62
N ALA A 94 1.19 9.98 -1.76
CA ALA A 94 0.81 11.40 -1.80
C ALA A 94 -0.50 11.64 -1.05
N ARG A 95 -1.50 10.77 -1.22
CA ARG A 95 -2.77 10.83 -0.46
C ARG A 95 -2.59 10.60 1.05
N ALA A 96 -1.61 9.78 1.45
CA ALA A 96 -1.26 9.59 2.86
C ALA A 96 -0.68 10.87 3.49
N ALA A 97 -0.16 11.79 2.68
CA ALA A 97 0.33 13.12 3.07
C ALA A 97 1.29 13.05 4.28
N VAL A 98 2.31 12.18 4.21
CA VAL A 98 3.33 12.02 5.26
C VAL A 98 4.06 13.34 5.48
N LYS A 99 4.23 13.76 6.74
CA LYS A 99 4.89 15.00 7.12
C LYS A 99 6.23 14.71 7.83
N PRO A 100 7.19 15.63 7.79
CA PRO A 100 8.38 15.57 8.65
C PRO A 100 7.98 15.42 10.11
N GLY A 101 8.59 14.45 10.79
CA GLY A 101 8.31 14.15 12.19
C GLY A 101 7.19 13.12 12.41
N ASP A 102 6.44 12.71 11.37
CA ASP A 102 5.38 11.71 11.51
C ASP A 102 5.93 10.34 11.95
N HIS A 103 5.15 9.64 12.78
CA HIS A 103 5.25 8.20 12.94
C HIS A 103 4.39 7.50 11.88
N VAL A 104 5.03 6.75 11.00
CA VAL A 104 4.38 5.97 9.96
C VAL A 104 4.41 4.49 10.32
N VAL A 105 3.28 3.80 10.25
CA VAL A 105 3.20 2.35 10.28
C VAL A 105 2.93 1.84 8.87
N HIS A 106 3.82 1.01 8.35
CA HIS A 106 3.69 0.39 7.03
C HIS A 106 3.42 -1.11 7.18
N ILE A 107 2.24 -1.56 6.78
CA ILE A 107 1.78 -2.95 6.86
C ILE A 107 1.86 -3.59 5.48
N GLY A 108 2.45 -4.78 5.38
CA GLY A 108 2.80 -5.42 4.12
C GLY A 108 4.03 -4.75 3.50
N ALA A 109 5.10 -4.63 4.29
CA ALA A 109 6.30 -3.91 3.91
C ALA A 109 7.08 -4.54 2.75
N GLY A 110 6.83 -5.81 2.46
CA GLY A 110 7.56 -6.56 1.44
C GLY A 110 9.05 -6.55 1.73
N VAL A 111 9.84 -6.11 0.76
CA VAL A 111 11.31 -5.98 0.89
C VAL A 111 11.77 -4.59 1.34
N GLY A 112 10.83 -3.70 1.67
CA GLY A 112 11.13 -2.41 2.30
C GLY A 112 11.30 -1.21 1.36
N TYR A 113 11.10 -1.32 0.05
CA TYR A 113 11.27 -0.20 -0.87
C TYR A 113 10.35 0.99 -0.54
N TYR A 114 9.04 0.74 -0.44
CA TYR A 114 8.10 1.82 -0.07
C TYR A 114 8.23 2.24 1.39
N THR A 115 8.74 1.37 2.26
CA THR A 115 9.13 1.76 3.64
C THR A 115 10.20 2.85 3.62
N ALA A 116 11.22 2.70 2.76
CA ALA A 116 12.27 3.71 2.59
C ALA A 116 11.74 5.03 2.02
N ILE A 117 10.81 4.98 1.05
CA ILE A 117 10.10 6.17 0.53
C ILE A 117 9.35 6.89 1.66
N LEU A 118 8.59 6.15 2.47
CA LEU A 118 7.85 6.70 3.63
C LEU A 118 8.80 7.30 4.67
N ALA A 119 9.94 6.65 4.94
CA ALA A 119 10.97 7.16 5.85
C ALA A 119 11.64 8.43 5.32
N HIS A 120 11.91 8.51 4.02
CA HIS A 120 12.41 9.72 3.37
C HIS A 120 11.43 10.90 3.60
N LEU A 121 10.14 10.68 3.43
CA LEU A 121 9.09 11.69 3.64
C LEU A 121 8.93 12.08 5.13
N ALA A 122 9.01 11.12 6.05
CA ALA A 122 8.96 11.37 7.49
C ALA A 122 10.19 12.15 8.00
N GLY A 123 11.31 12.02 7.33
CA GLY A 123 12.51 12.83 7.55
C GLY A 123 13.07 12.75 8.97
N VAL A 124 13.99 13.67 9.27
CA VAL A 124 14.61 13.75 10.60
C VAL A 124 13.56 14.03 11.67
N GLY A 125 13.56 13.22 12.74
CA GLY A 125 12.56 13.30 13.81
C GLY A 125 11.33 12.45 13.62
N GLY A 126 11.11 11.91 12.41
CA GLY A 126 10.08 10.90 12.14
C GLY A 126 10.53 9.49 12.50
N LYS A 127 9.61 8.53 12.43
CA LYS A 127 9.93 7.10 12.54
C LYS A 127 9.01 6.28 11.66
N VAL A 128 9.48 5.11 11.22
CA VAL A 128 8.69 4.15 10.47
C VAL A 128 8.73 2.78 11.15
N THR A 129 7.56 2.23 11.44
CA THR A 129 7.40 0.84 11.87
C THR A 129 6.92 0.04 10.67
N ALA A 130 7.78 -0.80 10.11
CA ALA A 130 7.48 -1.66 8.98
C ALA A 130 7.10 -3.06 9.47
N ILE A 131 5.91 -3.54 9.11
CA ILE A 131 5.40 -4.86 9.53
C ILE A 131 5.23 -5.71 8.28
N GLU A 132 5.85 -6.90 8.28
CA GLU A 132 5.77 -7.86 7.20
C GLU A 132 5.45 -9.25 7.76
N PHE A 133 4.42 -9.88 7.20
CA PHE A 133 3.96 -11.20 7.65
C PHE A 133 4.90 -12.32 7.20
N ASP A 134 5.34 -12.27 5.93
CA ASP A 134 6.22 -13.29 5.36
C ASP A 134 7.63 -13.18 5.93
N GLU A 135 8.09 -14.25 6.58
CA GLU A 135 9.41 -14.28 7.24
C GLU A 135 10.57 -14.00 6.28
N THR A 136 10.50 -14.54 5.06
CA THR A 136 11.55 -14.34 4.04
C THR A 136 11.61 -12.89 3.58
N LEU A 137 10.45 -12.28 3.33
CA LEU A 137 10.38 -10.86 2.93
C LEU A 137 10.77 -9.95 4.10
N ALA A 138 10.32 -10.25 5.31
CA ALA A 138 10.69 -9.49 6.51
C ALA A 138 12.21 -9.49 6.75
N LYS A 139 12.87 -10.65 6.57
CA LYS A 139 14.33 -10.75 6.65
C LYS A 139 15.02 -9.90 5.60
N ARG A 140 14.55 -9.96 4.34
CA ARG A 140 15.08 -9.10 3.27
C ARG A 140 14.85 -7.62 3.56
N ALA A 141 13.67 -7.24 4.06
CA ALA A 141 13.38 -5.87 4.47
C ALA A 141 14.34 -5.40 5.57
N TYR A 142 14.57 -6.22 6.59
CA TYR A 142 15.53 -5.91 7.66
C TYR A 142 16.95 -5.68 7.12
N GLU A 143 17.44 -6.54 6.24
CA GLU A 143 18.76 -6.42 5.62
C GLU A 143 18.86 -5.14 4.77
N ASN A 144 17.86 -4.86 3.94
CA ASN A 144 17.81 -3.69 3.07
C ASN A 144 17.73 -2.37 3.84
N LEU A 145 17.03 -2.38 4.98
CA LEU A 145 16.72 -1.19 5.76
C LEU A 145 17.65 -0.97 6.98
N ARG A 146 18.60 -1.87 7.24
CA ARG A 146 19.48 -1.83 8.44
C ARG A 146 20.23 -0.51 8.65
N HIS A 147 20.47 0.26 7.59
CA HIS A 147 21.17 1.54 7.62
C HIS A 147 20.22 2.75 7.79
N TRP A 148 18.90 2.51 7.84
CA TRP A 148 17.92 3.55 8.05
C TRP A 148 17.55 3.66 9.53
N ALA A 149 18.22 4.58 10.24
CA ALA A 149 18.06 4.73 11.69
C ALA A 149 16.60 5.01 12.15
N LEU A 150 15.75 5.51 11.25
CA LEU A 150 14.36 5.83 11.52
C LEU A 150 13.42 4.61 11.40
N ILE A 151 13.90 3.47 10.90
CA ILE A 151 13.05 2.34 10.54
C ILE A 151 13.24 1.19 11.51
N ARG A 152 12.12 0.67 12.03
CA ARG A 152 12.05 -0.60 12.75
C ARG A 152 11.25 -1.60 11.92
N VAL A 153 11.87 -2.72 11.56
CA VAL A 153 11.19 -3.85 10.88
C VAL A 153 10.73 -4.86 11.92
N ILE A 154 9.48 -5.31 11.80
CA ILE A 154 8.86 -6.32 12.64
C ILE A 154 8.29 -7.41 11.73
N GLN A 155 8.72 -8.66 11.92
CA GLN A 155 8.06 -9.80 11.31
C GLN A 155 6.82 -10.15 12.15
N GLY A 156 5.65 -10.22 11.52
CA GLY A 156 4.41 -10.57 12.20
C GLY A 156 3.15 -10.15 11.46
N ASP A 157 2.02 -10.45 12.07
CA ASP A 157 0.71 -10.12 11.58
C ASP A 157 0.38 -8.64 11.84
N GLY A 158 0.23 -7.87 10.76
CA GLY A 158 -0.07 -6.43 10.81
C GLY A 158 -1.40 -6.08 11.48
N ALA A 159 -2.31 -7.04 11.66
CA ALA A 159 -3.57 -6.83 12.37
C ALA A 159 -3.44 -6.99 13.89
N THR A 160 -2.39 -7.68 14.38
CA THR A 160 -2.25 -8.04 15.79
C THR A 160 -0.96 -7.54 16.44
N VAL A 161 0.09 -7.28 15.64
CA VAL A 161 1.36 -6.73 16.16
C VAL A 161 1.11 -5.37 16.83
N ASP A 162 1.68 -5.22 18.03
CA ASP A 162 1.64 -3.94 18.74
C ASP A 162 2.59 -2.91 18.14
N PHE A 163 2.07 -1.72 17.93
CA PHE A 163 2.82 -0.53 17.54
C PHE A 163 2.29 0.71 18.27
N ASP A 164 3.14 1.71 18.45
CA ASP A 164 2.73 2.99 19.03
C ASP A 164 1.74 3.71 18.12
N ALA A 165 0.87 4.56 18.70
CA ALA A 165 -0.05 5.37 17.93
C ALA A 165 0.67 6.14 16.80
N ALA A 166 0.10 6.07 15.60
CA ALA A 166 0.70 6.53 14.36
C ALA A 166 0.00 7.74 13.77
N ASP A 167 0.77 8.63 13.15
CA ASP A 167 0.26 9.74 12.35
C ASP A 167 -0.24 9.25 10.99
N VAL A 168 0.40 8.20 10.45
CA VAL A 168 0.02 7.56 9.20
C VAL A 168 0.07 6.05 9.35
N ILE A 169 -0.98 5.36 8.87
CA ILE A 169 -0.98 3.91 8.68
C ILE A 169 -1.15 3.63 7.19
N TYR A 170 -0.11 3.08 6.56
CA TYR A 170 -0.09 2.74 5.14
C TYR A 170 -0.15 1.23 4.99
N ILE A 171 -1.27 0.71 4.46
CA ILE A 171 -1.48 -0.72 4.27
C ILE A 171 -1.23 -1.07 2.80
N ASN A 172 -0.32 -2.01 2.56
CA ASN A 172 0.04 -2.52 1.24
C ASN A 172 -0.35 -4.00 1.07
N ALA A 173 -1.56 -4.33 1.54
CA ALA A 173 -2.17 -5.65 1.38
C ALA A 173 -3.69 -5.52 1.43
N GLY A 174 -4.40 -6.38 0.69
CA GLY A 174 -5.85 -6.29 0.55
C GLY A 174 -6.61 -6.97 1.68
N ALA A 175 -7.29 -6.19 2.51
CA ALA A 175 -8.14 -6.66 3.60
C ALA A 175 -9.62 -6.76 3.16
N THR A 176 -10.48 -7.42 3.94
CA THR A 176 -11.93 -7.39 3.74
C THR A 176 -12.61 -6.30 4.57
N HIS A 177 -11.89 -5.78 5.56
CA HIS A 177 -12.33 -4.68 6.43
C HIS A 177 -11.11 -4.00 7.05
N PRO A 178 -11.21 -2.75 7.52
CA PRO A 178 -10.17 -2.15 8.35
C PRO A 178 -10.05 -2.92 9.69
N ALA A 179 -8.85 -3.41 10.02
CA ALA A 179 -8.63 -4.07 11.30
C ALA A 179 -8.79 -3.08 12.47
N ASP A 180 -9.35 -3.54 13.60
CA ASP A 180 -9.54 -2.72 14.79
C ASP A 180 -8.22 -2.10 15.27
N ARG A 181 -7.14 -2.89 15.26
CA ARG A 181 -5.80 -2.44 15.63
C ARG A 181 -5.32 -1.24 14.83
N TRP A 182 -5.69 -1.17 13.53
CA TRP A 182 -5.32 -0.04 12.68
C TRP A 182 -6.12 1.21 13.03
N VAL A 183 -7.42 1.05 13.22
CA VAL A 183 -8.32 2.18 13.56
C VAL A 183 -7.97 2.75 14.94
N ASP A 184 -7.74 1.88 15.93
CA ASP A 184 -7.37 2.27 17.31
C ASP A 184 -5.97 2.87 17.37
N GLY A 185 -5.05 2.36 16.54
CA GLY A 185 -3.67 2.83 16.46
C GLY A 185 -3.48 4.18 15.76
N LEU A 186 -4.54 4.76 15.19
CA LEU A 186 -4.46 6.05 14.51
C LEU A 186 -4.57 7.19 15.51
N LYS A 187 -3.60 8.13 15.52
CA LYS A 187 -3.67 9.35 16.34
C LYS A 187 -4.82 10.25 15.91
N ASP A 188 -5.21 11.18 16.77
CA ASP A 188 -6.07 12.30 16.34
C ASP A 188 -5.38 13.10 15.22
N GLY A 189 -6.14 13.43 14.17
CA GLY A 189 -5.61 14.01 12.93
C GLY A 189 -4.85 13.01 12.04
N GLY A 190 -4.69 11.76 12.45
CA GLY A 190 -4.01 10.70 11.72
C GLY A 190 -4.75 10.26 10.45
N ARG A 191 -4.01 9.63 9.53
CA ARG A 191 -4.48 9.21 8.19
C ARG A 191 -4.13 7.76 7.95
N MET A 192 -5.06 7.02 7.32
CA MET A 192 -4.86 5.62 6.94
C MET A 192 -5.21 5.42 5.47
N ILE A 193 -4.34 4.73 4.75
CA ILE A 193 -4.61 4.23 3.39
C ILE A 193 -4.89 2.74 3.53
N VAL A 194 -6.11 2.32 3.19
CA VAL A 194 -6.54 0.93 3.35
C VAL A 194 -7.15 0.37 2.07
N PRO A 195 -6.50 -0.64 1.45
CA PRO A 195 -7.08 -1.41 0.36
C PRO A 195 -8.09 -2.43 0.90
N LEU A 196 -9.34 -2.37 0.41
CA LEU A 196 -10.35 -3.38 0.64
C LEU A 196 -10.54 -4.20 -0.63
N THR A 197 -10.29 -5.51 -0.58
CA THR A 197 -10.35 -6.40 -1.74
C THR A 197 -11.11 -7.66 -1.44
N THR A 198 -11.89 -8.14 -2.41
CA THR A 198 -12.49 -9.47 -2.37
C THR A 198 -11.44 -10.54 -2.71
N ASN A 199 -11.78 -11.82 -2.53
CA ASN A 199 -10.94 -12.94 -2.95
C ASN A 199 -10.66 -12.95 -4.47
N LYS A 200 -11.48 -12.23 -5.25
CA LYS A 200 -11.25 -11.98 -6.67
C LYS A 200 -10.33 -10.78 -6.95
N GLY A 201 -9.87 -10.07 -5.91
CA GLY A 201 -9.09 -8.85 -6.01
C GLY A 201 -7.67 -9.04 -6.53
N PHE A 202 -7.14 -10.27 -6.53
CA PHE A 202 -5.74 -10.50 -6.88
C PHE A 202 -5.57 -11.44 -8.09
N MET A 203 -6.20 -12.62 -8.12
CA MET A 203 -6.00 -13.62 -9.19
C MET A 203 -7.24 -14.44 -9.47
N ASN A 204 -7.26 -15.11 -10.65
CA ASN A 204 -8.26 -16.09 -11.06
C ASN A 204 -9.70 -15.60 -11.05
N ASN A 205 -9.99 -14.66 -11.95
CA ASN A 205 -11.36 -14.26 -12.23
C ASN A 205 -11.89 -15.07 -13.42
N ASP A 206 -12.63 -16.10 -13.12
CA ASP A 206 -13.42 -16.81 -14.11
C ASP A 206 -14.90 -16.84 -13.63
N PRO A 207 -15.79 -16.08 -14.25
CA PRO A 207 -15.55 -15.09 -15.31
C PRO A 207 -14.80 -13.84 -14.80
N PRO A 208 -14.09 -13.12 -15.70
CA PRO A 208 -13.38 -11.90 -15.33
C PRO A 208 -14.34 -10.81 -14.86
N GLU A 209 -14.01 -10.18 -13.73
CA GLU A 209 -14.75 -9.02 -13.21
C GLU A 209 -13.93 -7.74 -13.38
N PRO A 210 -14.57 -6.59 -13.65
CA PRO A 210 -13.89 -5.29 -13.64
C PRO A 210 -13.15 -5.03 -12.32
N ILE A 211 -11.99 -4.38 -12.39
CA ILE A 211 -11.16 -4.12 -11.21
C ILE A 211 -11.92 -3.33 -10.13
N GLU A 212 -12.83 -2.45 -10.54
CA GLU A 212 -13.67 -1.62 -9.67
C GLU A 212 -14.61 -2.44 -8.79
N ARG A 213 -14.90 -3.70 -9.18
CA ARG A 213 -15.73 -4.63 -8.41
C ARG A 213 -14.93 -5.65 -7.60
N ARG A 214 -13.61 -5.56 -7.66
CA ARG A 214 -12.71 -6.48 -6.97
C ARG A 214 -12.01 -5.87 -5.79
N GLY A 215 -11.75 -4.55 -5.83
CA GLY A 215 -11.09 -3.86 -4.76
C GLY A 215 -11.15 -2.35 -4.90
N ALA A 216 -11.10 -1.68 -3.76
CA ALA A 216 -11.10 -0.22 -3.65
C ALA A 216 -10.14 0.21 -2.54
N VAL A 217 -9.41 1.30 -2.77
CA VAL A 217 -8.59 1.93 -1.75
C VAL A 217 -9.36 3.07 -1.12
N PHE A 218 -9.36 3.10 0.21
CA PHE A 218 -9.93 4.19 0.99
C PHE A 218 -8.86 4.98 1.73
N HIS A 219 -9.01 6.29 1.76
CA HIS A 219 -8.33 7.19 2.67
C HIS A 219 -9.25 7.45 3.85
N ILE A 220 -8.80 7.10 5.05
CA ILE A 220 -9.54 7.32 6.31
C ILE A 220 -8.73 8.31 7.14
N ARG A 221 -9.43 9.30 7.72
CA ARG A 221 -8.83 10.30 8.61
C ARG A 221 -9.60 10.37 9.92
N ARG A 222 -8.86 10.29 11.02
CA ARG A 222 -9.40 10.47 12.37
C ARG A 222 -9.49 11.95 12.73
N SER A 223 -10.57 12.34 13.42
CA SER A 223 -10.75 13.65 14.05
C SER A 223 -11.52 13.46 15.36
N GLY A 224 -10.81 13.41 16.48
CA GLY A 224 -11.37 13.00 17.76
C GLY A 224 -11.90 11.57 17.72
N GLU A 225 -13.19 11.40 17.97
CA GLU A 225 -13.91 10.12 17.87
C GLU A 225 -14.48 9.83 16.47
N ASP A 226 -14.42 10.78 15.57
CA ASP A 226 -14.96 10.67 14.22
C ASP A 226 -13.91 10.21 13.21
N PHE A 227 -14.36 9.46 12.19
CA PHE A 227 -13.53 9.04 11.07
C PHE A 227 -14.21 9.41 9.75
N SER A 228 -13.60 10.31 8.99
CA SER A 228 -13.98 10.53 7.60
C SER A 228 -13.34 9.45 6.72
N ALA A 229 -14.02 9.11 5.63
CA ALA A 229 -13.52 8.17 4.63
C ALA A 229 -13.73 8.75 3.24
N SER A 230 -12.82 8.46 2.32
CA SER A 230 -12.98 8.78 0.91
C SER A 230 -12.33 7.72 0.04
N TRP A 231 -12.99 7.39 -1.05
CA TRP A 231 -12.44 6.50 -2.05
C TRP A 231 -11.29 7.17 -2.82
N ILE A 232 -10.22 6.40 -3.11
CA ILE A 232 -9.06 6.87 -3.87
C ILE A 232 -9.08 6.32 -5.30
N GLY A 233 -9.30 5.01 -5.44
CA GLY A 233 -9.26 4.33 -6.73
C GLY A 233 -9.49 2.82 -6.60
N PRO A 234 -9.69 2.12 -7.74
CA PRO A 234 -9.80 0.66 -7.75
C PRO A 234 -8.43 0.02 -7.53
N ILE A 235 -8.36 -1.18 -6.97
CA ILE A 235 -7.10 -1.89 -6.74
C ILE A 235 -7.23 -3.39 -6.89
N ALA A 236 -6.15 -4.01 -7.39
CA ALA A 236 -5.86 -5.44 -7.24
C ALA A 236 -4.52 -5.58 -6.54
N ILE A 237 -4.52 -6.15 -5.34
CA ILE A 237 -3.34 -6.27 -4.49
C ILE A 237 -3.34 -7.60 -3.76
N PHE A 238 -2.15 -8.09 -3.37
CA PHE A 238 -1.98 -9.32 -2.62
C PHE A 238 -2.81 -9.31 -1.32
N PRO A 239 -3.47 -10.45 -0.97
CA PRO A 239 -4.29 -10.51 0.23
C PRO A 239 -3.51 -10.25 1.52
N CYS A 240 -4.13 -9.53 2.46
CA CYS A 240 -3.63 -9.37 3.81
C CYS A 240 -4.00 -10.61 4.63
N GLU A 241 -3.00 -11.31 5.15
CA GLU A 241 -3.24 -12.45 6.02
C GLU A 241 -3.99 -12.03 7.29
N ASN A 242 -4.87 -12.90 7.79
CA ASN A 242 -5.64 -12.75 9.03
C ASN A 242 -6.59 -11.52 9.13
N VAL A 243 -6.73 -10.73 8.07
CA VAL A 243 -7.73 -9.64 7.97
C VAL A 243 -8.76 -9.97 6.88
N ARG A 244 -9.05 -11.27 6.75
CA ARG A 244 -10.01 -11.81 5.78
C ARG A 244 -10.79 -12.93 6.46
N ASP A 245 -12.07 -12.68 6.70
CA ASP A 245 -12.99 -13.67 7.24
C ASP A 245 -14.19 -13.85 6.30
N PRO A 246 -14.90 -15.01 6.33
CA PRO A 246 -15.98 -15.30 5.41
C PRO A 246 -17.17 -14.34 5.50
N LEU A 247 -17.43 -13.75 6.66
CA LEU A 247 -18.55 -12.82 6.86
C LEU A 247 -18.24 -11.47 6.20
N SER A 248 -17.07 -10.89 6.50
CA SER A 248 -16.64 -9.64 5.90
C SER A 248 -16.38 -9.78 4.39
N GLU A 249 -15.86 -10.93 3.92
CA GLU A 249 -15.74 -11.24 2.48
C GLU A 249 -17.11 -11.20 1.80
N THR A 250 -18.12 -11.89 2.36
CA THR A 250 -19.48 -11.91 1.81
C THR A 250 -20.11 -10.51 1.79
N ALA A 251 -19.92 -9.75 2.86
CA ALA A 251 -20.40 -8.38 2.96
C ALA A 251 -19.73 -7.48 1.92
N LEU A 252 -18.41 -7.59 1.74
CA LEU A 252 -17.64 -6.79 0.79
C LEU A 252 -18.03 -7.11 -0.67
N VAL A 253 -18.18 -8.41 -1.03
CA VAL A 253 -18.67 -8.83 -2.34
C VAL A 253 -20.06 -8.24 -2.62
N THR A 254 -20.94 -8.26 -1.63
CA THR A 254 -22.29 -7.69 -1.76
C THR A 254 -22.26 -6.18 -1.94
N ALA A 255 -21.38 -5.48 -1.17
CA ALA A 255 -21.19 -4.05 -1.28
C ALA A 255 -20.65 -3.65 -2.67
N PHE A 256 -19.67 -4.37 -3.22
CA PHE A 256 -19.17 -4.12 -4.57
C PHE A 256 -20.22 -4.39 -5.67
N LYS A 257 -21.03 -5.43 -5.53
CA LYS A 257 -22.15 -5.68 -6.47
C LYS A 257 -23.17 -4.55 -6.48
N ARG A 258 -23.43 -3.93 -5.33
CA ARG A 258 -24.34 -2.80 -5.19
C ARG A 258 -23.77 -1.51 -5.76
N GLY A 259 -22.44 -1.35 -5.82
CA GLY A 259 -21.77 -0.13 -6.23
C GLY A 259 -21.82 0.97 -5.16
N GLY A 260 -21.41 2.19 -5.51
CA GLY A 260 -21.55 3.37 -4.67
C GLY A 260 -20.43 3.58 -3.65
N TRP A 261 -19.31 2.88 -3.78
CA TRP A 261 -18.12 3.08 -2.94
C TRP A 261 -17.55 4.51 -3.04
N GLU A 262 -17.72 5.19 -4.17
CA GLU A 262 -17.30 6.57 -4.39
C GLU A 262 -18.03 7.58 -3.50
N ARG A 263 -19.23 7.20 -3.01
CA ARG A 263 -20.07 8.02 -2.14
C ARG A 263 -19.79 7.81 -0.65
N VAL A 264 -18.88 6.88 -0.31
CA VAL A 264 -18.52 6.63 1.10
C VAL A 264 -17.77 7.84 1.64
N THR A 265 -18.25 8.34 2.80
CA THR A 265 -17.71 9.55 3.44
C THR A 265 -17.35 9.36 4.91
N ARG A 266 -17.77 8.26 5.54
CA ARG A 266 -17.58 8.00 6.96
C ARG A 266 -17.20 6.55 7.25
N LEU A 267 -16.40 6.37 8.31
CA LEU A 267 -16.22 5.10 8.98
C LEU A 267 -16.79 5.20 10.39
N TYR A 268 -17.73 4.35 10.73
CA TYR A 268 -18.30 4.25 12.09
C TYR A 268 -17.81 2.98 12.78
N ARG A 269 -17.48 3.10 14.06
CA ARG A 269 -17.10 2.00 14.98
C ARG A 269 -18.31 1.40 15.70
N ARG A 270 -19.48 1.47 15.12
CA ARG A 270 -20.75 1.01 15.70
C ARG A 270 -21.64 0.38 14.63
N SER A 271 -22.57 -0.44 15.07
CA SER A 271 -23.45 -1.24 14.19
C SER A 271 -24.87 -0.68 14.02
N ASP A 272 -25.23 0.42 14.70
CA ASP A 272 -26.58 1.02 14.70
C ASP A 272 -26.84 1.96 13.49
N ILE A 273 -25.92 2.01 12.52
CA ILE A 273 -26.11 2.77 11.29
C ILE A 273 -27.15 2.06 10.42
N PRO A 274 -28.20 2.76 9.93
CA PRO A 274 -29.21 2.18 9.04
C PRO A 274 -28.58 1.56 7.77
N ASP A 275 -29.17 0.47 7.27
CA ASP A 275 -28.61 -0.30 6.15
C ASP A 275 -28.57 0.49 4.84
N ASP A 276 -29.51 1.40 4.61
CA ASP A 276 -29.55 2.29 3.45
C ASP A 276 -28.42 3.34 3.46
N ARG A 277 -27.83 3.59 4.62
CA ARG A 277 -26.69 4.49 4.81
C ARG A 277 -25.36 3.76 4.91
N CYS A 278 -25.34 2.44 5.05
CA CYS A 278 -24.14 1.63 5.23
C CYS A 278 -23.73 0.95 3.90
N TRP A 279 -22.59 1.36 3.34
CA TRP A 279 -22.05 0.72 2.16
C TRP A 279 -21.46 -0.65 2.46
N LEU A 280 -20.62 -0.74 3.50
CA LEU A 280 -20.02 -2.00 3.96
C LEU A 280 -20.21 -2.11 5.47
N ARG A 281 -20.95 -3.13 5.89
CA ARG A 281 -21.11 -3.51 7.30
C ARG A 281 -20.27 -4.72 7.62
N THR A 282 -19.45 -4.60 8.64
CA THR A 282 -18.69 -5.69 9.25
C THR A 282 -19.04 -5.80 10.73
N PRO A 283 -18.58 -6.83 11.47
CA PRO A 283 -18.84 -6.94 12.89
C PRO A 283 -18.35 -5.73 13.70
N THR A 284 -17.30 -5.05 13.28
CA THR A 284 -16.62 -4.00 14.06
C THR A 284 -16.79 -2.59 13.49
N CYS A 285 -17.22 -2.44 12.24
CA CYS A 285 -17.36 -1.14 11.62
C CYS A 285 -18.38 -1.08 10.49
N CYS A 286 -18.76 0.15 10.13
CA CYS A 286 -19.54 0.44 8.94
C CYS A 286 -18.88 1.57 8.15
N LEU A 287 -18.54 1.30 6.87
CA LEU A 287 -18.26 2.35 5.89
C LEU A 287 -19.57 2.86 5.34
N ALA A 288 -19.85 4.16 5.48
CA ALA A 288 -21.17 4.72 5.29
C ALA A 288 -21.18 5.95 4.37
N TYR A 289 -22.34 6.20 3.82
CA TYR A 289 -22.70 7.44 3.17
C TYR A 289 -23.06 8.52 4.22
N ASN A 290 -23.06 9.78 3.82
CA ASN A 290 -23.58 10.88 4.65
C ASN A 290 -25.09 10.77 4.85
#